data_e59087e18d5977a805cff0cc6aed5001
#
_entry.id   e59087e18d5977a805cff0cc6aed5001
#
_cell.length_a   1.000
_cell.length_b   1.000
_cell.length_c   1.000
_cell.angle_alpha   90.00
_cell.angle_beta   90.00
_cell.angle_gamma   90.00
#
_symmetry.space_group_name_H-M   'P 1'
#
loop_
_entity.id
_entity.type
_entity.pdbx_description
1 polymer ?
#
loop_
_entity_poly.entity_id
_entity_poly.type
_entity_poly.pdbx_seq_one_letter_code
_entity_poly.pdbx_strand_id
1 'polypeptide(L)'
;MSKEFRTSVGGQALMEGIMMRGPEKICCAVRKPDGTIDLSYDTVTTHWYNKVPLVRGVCNMAENLYKGYRYLMHAADIAMEGETEPAESKLDKWFEAHATPAVQNALMACAAFVGVALALFLFTFLPTFLTGLVMRAVPLGRWPRVILEGVLKMVIFLGYMFLCTRMKELHRVFEYHGAEHKTIACYEAGLPLTVENIRRQSHFHPRCGTSFMILVIIISIFLYAVLPWTSTAMRVVYKLCMFPLLVGISYEILKWAGRSDSAAARIISQPGLWMQRLTTFEPDDSMIEVAIAAVTPVLPEKQEDARW
;
A
#
# COMPACT_ATOMS: atom_id res chain seq x y z
N MET A 1 16.83 -14.89 -25.52
CA MET A 1 16.77 -14.51 -24.09
C MET A 1 15.48 -15.07 -23.55
N SER A 2 15.53 -16.02 -22.64
CA SER A 2 14.32 -16.52 -21.95
C SER A 2 13.66 -15.33 -21.24
N LYS A 3 12.34 -15.14 -21.41
CA LYS A 3 11.61 -14.13 -20.62
C LYS A 3 11.81 -14.49 -19.17
N GLU A 4 12.32 -13.54 -18.38
CA GLU A 4 12.37 -13.68 -16.93
C GLU A 4 10.99 -14.09 -16.41
N PHE A 5 10.96 -15.08 -15.53
CA PHE A 5 9.72 -15.49 -14.90
C PHE A 5 9.24 -14.36 -13.99
N ARG A 6 7.96 -14.01 -14.09
CA ARG A 6 7.32 -12.98 -13.28
C ARG A 6 6.08 -13.57 -12.65
N THR A 7 6.04 -13.55 -11.34
CA THR A 7 4.93 -14.10 -10.58
C THR A 7 3.79 -13.10 -10.41
N SER A 8 2.56 -13.63 -10.33
CA SER A 8 1.38 -12.91 -9.87
C SER A 8 1.23 -12.94 -8.34
N VAL A 9 2.11 -13.66 -7.65
CA VAL A 9 2.15 -13.66 -6.19
C VAL A 9 2.61 -12.29 -5.71
N GLY A 10 1.91 -11.75 -4.75
CA GLY A 10 2.20 -10.48 -4.10
C GLY A 10 1.65 -10.48 -2.70
N GLY A 11 1.97 -9.48 -1.92
CA GLY A 11 1.55 -9.44 -0.53
C GLY A 11 1.30 -8.05 0.02
N GLN A 12 1.20 -8.01 1.33
CA GLN A 12 1.09 -6.81 2.13
C GLN A 12 1.80 -7.05 3.45
N ALA A 13 2.73 -6.16 3.79
CA ALA A 13 3.33 -6.13 5.11
C ALA A 13 2.30 -5.70 6.16
N LEU A 14 2.36 -6.34 7.32
CA LEU A 14 1.48 -6.15 8.46
C LEU A 14 2.33 -5.88 9.72
N MET A 15 1.67 -5.63 10.84
CA MET A 15 2.36 -5.60 12.14
C MET A 15 2.83 -7.02 12.49
N GLU A 16 4.13 -7.18 12.72
CA GLU A 16 4.80 -8.46 13.01
C GLU A 16 4.45 -9.60 12.03
N GLY A 17 4.08 -9.24 10.78
CA GLY A 17 3.57 -10.24 9.85
C GLY A 17 3.55 -9.83 8.40
N ILE A 18 3.15 -10.79 7.56
CA ILE A 18 2.99 -10.62 6.12
C ILE A 18 1.76 -11.40 5.66
N MET A 19 0.91 -10.76 4.88
CA MET A 19 -0.12 -11.44 4.10
C MET A 19 0.42 -11.66 2.69
N MET A 20 0.40 -12.90 2.20
CA MET A 20 0.73 -13.26 0.82
C MET A 20 -0.51 -13.76 0.08
N ARG A 21 -0.65 -13.31 -1.16
CA ARG A 21 -1.73 -13.71 -2.06
C ARG A 21 -1.14 -14.40 -3.28
N GLY A 22 -1.49 -15.65 -3.46
CA GLY A 22 -1.22 -16.42 -4.67
C GLY A 22 -2.42 -16.41 -5.65
N PRO A 23 -2.38 -17.25 -6.67
CA PRO A 23 -3.47 -17.39 -7.66
C PRO A 23 -4.80 -17.84 -7.03
N GLU A 24 -4.76 -18.74 -6.06
CA GLU A 24 -5.94 -19.40 -5.49
C GLU A 24 -6.11 -19.15 -3.99
N LYS A 25 -5.00 -18.94 -3.27
CA LYS A 25 -4.97 -18.88 -1.81
C LYS A 25 -4.35 -17.58 -1.33
N ILE A 26 -4.80 -17.17 -0.15
CA ILE A 26 -4.18 -16.10 0.64
C ILE A 26 -3.70 -16.74 1.94
N CYS A 27 -2.50 -16.39 2.39
CA CYS A 27 -1.97 -16.77 3.68
C CYS A 27 -1.50 -15.53 4.41
N CYS A 28 -1.93 -15.36 5.65
CA CYS A 28 -1.42 -14.35 6.56
C CYS A 28 -0.58 -15.06 7.63
N ALA A 29 0.69 -14.70 7.73
CA ALA A 29 1.63 -15.18 8.74
C ALA A 29 1.98 -14.05 9.68
N VAL A 30 1.83 -14.25 10.98
CA VAL A 30 2.09 -13.24 12.01
C VAL A 30 2.93 -13.88 13.11
N ARG A 31 3.99 -13.20 13.55
CA ARG A 31 4.81 -13.66 14.67
C ARG A 31 4.16 -13.24 15.97
N LYS A 32 3.92 -14.22 16.85
CA LYS A 32 3.42 -14.00 18.21
C LYS A 32 4.54 -13.53 19.15
N PRO A 33 4.20 -12.94 20.29
CA PRO A 33 5.19 -12.57 21.32
C PRO A 33 6.01 -13.74 21.86
N ASP A 34 5.47 -14.97 21.84
CA ASP A 34 6.19 -16.20 22.23
C ASP A 34 7.19 -16.68 21.18
N GLY A 35 7.29 -15.98 20.04
CA GLY A 35 8.17 -16.30 18.92
C GLY A 35 7.59 -17.29 17.91
N THR A 36 6.44 -17.90 18.16
CA THR A 36 5.76 -18.78 17.19
C THR A 36 5.13 -17.99 16.06
N ILE A 37 4.93 -18.63 14.90
CA ILE A 37 4.27 -18.00 13.74
C ILE A 37 2.85 -18.54 13.64
N ASP A 38 1.87 -17.65 13.73
CA ASP A 38 0.47 -17.94 13.47
C ASP A 38 0.19 -17.87 11.97
N LEU A 39 -0.59 -18.83 11.47
CA LEU A 39 -0.96 -18.91 10.04
C LEU A 39 -2.47 -18.94 9.88
N SER A 40 -2.99 -17.96 9.16
CA SER A 40 -4.40 -17.93 8.77
C SER A 40 -4.54 -17.95 7.25
N TYR A 41 -5.57 -18.64 6.75
CA TYR A 41 -5.77 -18.90 5.34
C TYR A 41 -7.11 -18.36 4.85
N ASP A 42 -7.11 -17.88 3.60
CA ASP A 42 -8.32 -17.48 2.88
C ASP A 42 -8.21 -17.88 1.40
N THR A 43 -9.31 -17.81 0.68
CA THR A 43 -9.37 -18.16 -0.74
C THR A 43 -9.49 -16.91 -1.61
N VAL A 44 -8.87 -16.96 -2.79
CA VAL A 44 -9.00 -15.89 -3.78
C VAL A 44 -10.30 -16.06 -4.54
N THR A 45 -11.19 -15.08 -4.43
CA THR A 45 -12.43 -15.04 -5.21
C THR A 45 -12.24 -14.19 -6.46
N THR A 46 -12.69 -14.70 -7.60
CA THR A 46 -12.71 -13.94 -8.86
C THR A 46 -14.11 -13.36 -9.09
N HIS A 47 -14.18 -12.10 -9.45
CA HIS A 47 -15.44 -11.39 -9.66
C HIS A 47 -15.60 -10.96 -11.14
N TRP A 48 -16.84 -10.72 -11.57
CA TRP A 48 -17.16 -10.30 -12.93
C TRP A 48 -16.45 -8.98 -13.34
N TYR A 49 -16.31 -8.05 -12.39
CA TYR A 49 -15.67 -6.75 -12.65
C TYR A 49 -14.17 -6.87 -13.00
N ASN A 50 -13.51 -7.98 -12.65
CA ASN A 50 -12.10 -8.22 -13.01
C ASN A 50 -11.87 -8.29 -14.52
N LYS A 51 -12.92 -8.48 -15.30
CA LYS A 51 -12.88 -8.52 -16.77
C LYS A 51 -13.08 -7.14 -17.41
N VAL A 52 -13.56 -6.15 -16.65
CA VAL A 52 -13.92 -4.82 -17.18
C VAL A 52 -12.81 -3.81 -16.88
N PRO A 53 -12.07 -3.30 -17.91
CA PRO A 53 -11.06 -2.28 -17.71
C PRO A 53 -11.60 -1.06 -16.96
N LEU A 54 -10.75 -0.35 -16.24
CA LEU A 54 -11.04 0.77 -15.34
C LEU A 54 -11.89 0.37 -14.13
N VAL A 55 -13.02 -0.32 -14.30
CA VAL A 55 -13.89 -0.78 -13.20
C VAL A 55 -13.12 -1.72 -12.28
N ARG A 56 -12.37 -2.67 -12.86
CA ARG A 56 -11.53 -3.59 -12.07
C ARG A 56 -10.51 -2.87 -11.19
N GLY A 57 -9.96 -1.74 -11.64
CA GLY A 57 -9.01 -0.95 -10.85
C GLY A 57 -9.66 -0.38 -9.59
N VAL A 58 -10.86 0.20 -9.72
CA VAL A 58 -11.62 0.77 -8.60
C VAL A 58 -12.08 -0.32 -7.63
N CYS A 59 -12.67 -1.39 -8.15
CA CYS A 59 -13.19 -2.48 -7.32
C CYS A 59 -12.07 -3.23 -6.60
N ASN A 60 -10.96 -3.55 -7.30
CA ASN A 60 -9.82 -4.23 -6.68
C ASN A 60 -9.15 -3.33 -5.61
N MET A 61 -9.08 -2.01 -5.83
CA MET A 61 -8.58 -1.10 -4.81
C MET A 61 -9.47 -1.10 -3.57
N ALA A 62 -10.78 -1.03 -3.74
CA ALA A 62 -11.72 -1.07 -2.62
C ALA A 62 -11.65 -2.42 -1.87
N GLU A 63 -11.57 -3.53 -2.61
CA GLU A 63 -11.40 -4.87 -2.03
C GLU A 63 -10.07 -5.00 -1.27
N ASN A 64 -8.97 -4.52 -1.84
CA ASN A 64 -7.66 -4.56 -1.21
C ASN A 64 -7.60 -3.68 0.05
N LEU A 65 -8.25 -2.51 0.05
CA LEU A 65 -8.36 -1.67 1.25
C LEU A 65 -9.16 -2.37 2.36
N TYR A 66 -10.30 -2.98 2.02
CA TYR A 66 -11.13 -3.70 2.98
C TYR A 66 -10.42 -4.94 3.55
N LYS A 67 -9.87 -5.78 2.67
CA LYS A 67 -9.14 -6.98 3.09
C LYS A 67 -7.87 -6.63 3.83
N GLY A 68 -7.10 -5.65 3.30
CA GLY A 68 -5.87 -5.19 3.93
C GLY A 68 -6.09 -4.65 5.34
N TYR A 69 -7.18 -3.91 5.55
CA TYR A 69 -7.58 -3.47 6.89
C TYR A 69 -7.90 -4.65 7.82
N ARG A 70 -8.67 -5.63 7.34
CA ARG A 70 -8.99 -6.84 8.14
C ARG A 70 -7.74 -7.61 8.55
N TYR A 71 -6.80 -7.83 7.61
CA TYR A 71 -5.54 -8.51 7.92
C TYR A 71 -4.65 -7.69 8.86
N LEU A 72 -4.64 -6.37 8.72
CA LEU A 72 -3.89 -5.49 9.61
C LEU A 72 -4.42 -5.58 11.05
N MET A 73 -5.75 -5.53 11.23
CA MET A 73 -6.36 -5.68 12.55
C MET A 73 -6.11 -7.06 13.14
N HIS A 74 -6.29 -8.12 12.33
CA HIS A 74 -6.00 -9.49 12.76
C HIS A 74 -4.54 -9.68 13.19
N ALA A 75 -3.60 -9.10 12.43
CA ALA A 75 -2.19 -9.15 12.78
C ALA A 75 -1.89 -8.36 14.06
N ALA A 76 -2.51 -7.20 14.26
CA ALA A 76 -2.36 -6.41 15.47
C ALA A 76 -2.88 -7.19 16.71
N ASP A 77 -4.06 -7.83 16.60
CA ASP A 77 -4.63 -8.65 17.68
C ASP A 77 -3.67 -9.78 18.09
N ILE A 78 -3.08 -10.48 17.11
CA ILE A 78 -2.13 -11.59 17.35
C ILE A 78 -0.80 -11.06 17.92
N ALA A 79 -0.25 -9.99 17.34
CA ALA A 79 1.03 -9.43 17.76
C ALA A 79 1.00 -8.87 19.19
N MET A 80 -0.19 -8.45 19.65
CA MET A 80 -0.41 -7.91 21.00
C MET A 80 -0.97 -8.97 21.97
N GLU A 81 -1.09 -10.24 21.56
CA GLU A 81 -1.60 -11.32 22.38
C GLU A 81 -0.73 -11.54 23.63
N GLY A 82 -1.26 -11.26 24.82
CA GLY A 82 -0.51 -11.39 26.08
C GLY A 82 0.25 -10.16 26.54
N GLU A 83 0.33 -9.09 25.77
CA GLU A 83 0.83 -7.78 26.21
C GLU A 83 -0.28 -7.00 26.89
N THR A 84 -0.57 -7.30 28.15
CA THR A 84 -1.35 -6.42 29.01
C THR A 84 -0.41 -5.44 29.68
N GLU A 85 -0.09 -4.32 29.02
CA GLU A 85 0.46 -3.19 29.75
C GLU A 85 -0.58 -2.68 30.75
N PRO A 86 -0.21 -2.52 32.04
CA PRO A 86 -1.15 -1.98 33.02
C PRO A 86 -1.57 -0.58 32.57
N ALA A 87 -2.88 -0.33 32.55
CA ALA A 87 -3.45 0.97 32.20
C ALA A 87 -2.81 2.10 33.00
N GLU A 88 -1.87 2.84 32.37
CA GLU A 88 -1.09 3.89 33.04
C GLU A 88 -1.86 5.20 33.14
N SER A 89 -2.78 5.46 32.21
CA SER A 89 -3.51 6.72 32.17
C SER A 89 -4.96 6.57 32.70
N LYS A 90 -5.54 7.70 33.16
CA LYS A 90 -6.96 7.74 33.55
C LYS A 90 -7.90 7.44 32.36
N LEU A 91 -7.44 7.73 31.15
CA LEU A 91 -8.16 7.42 29.90
C LEU A 91 -8.16 5.92 29.64
N ASP A 92 -7.04 5.23 29.81
CA ASP A 92 -6.92 3.78 29.59
C ASP A 92 -7.82 3.03 30.57
N LYS A 93 -7.81 3.40 31.86
CA LYS A 93 -8.70 2.84 32.88
C LYS A 93 -10.17 3.07 32.56
N TRP A 94 -10.52 4.24 32.01
CA TRP A 94 -11.89 4.53 31.59
C TRP A 94 -12.28 3.67 30.39
N PHE A 95 -11.37 3.48 29.40
CA PHE A 95 -11.60 2.62 28.26
C PHE A 95 -11.75 1.15 28.66
N GLU A 96 -10.89 0.62 29.52
CA GLU A 96 -11.02 -0.75 30.06
C GLU A 96 -12.37 -0.98 30.76
N ALA A 97 -12.80 -0.01 31.58
CA ALA A 97 -14.08 -0.10 32.29
C ALA A 97 -15.31 -0.03 31.35
N HIS A 98 -15.18 0.57 30.15
CA HIS A 98 -16.30 0.77 29.21
C HIS A 98 -16.09 0.04 27.87
N ALA A 99 -15.09 -0.84 27.76
CA ALA A 99 -14.71 -1.56 26.54
C ALA A 99 -15.75 -2.63 26.15
N THR A 100 -16.97 -2.20 25.86
CA THR A 100 -17.93 -3.08 25.19
C THR A 100 -17.56 -3.23 23.71
N PRO A 101 -17.87 -4.37 23.05
CA PRO A 101 -17.61 -4.54 21.61
C PRO A 101 -18.20 -3.42 20.74
N ALA A 102 -19.33 -2.84 21.16
CA ALA A 102 -19.94 -1.71 20.47
C ALA A 102 -19.10 -0.42 20.57
N VAL A 103 -18.53 -0.14 21.75
CA VAL A 103 -17.66 1.03 21.98
C VAL A 103 -16.34 0.87 21.22
N GLN A 104 -15.74 -0.32 21.22
CA GLN A 104 -14.53 -0.60 20.47
C GLN A 104 -14.74 -0.42 18.95
N ASN A 105 -15.83 -0.97 18.41
CA ASN A 105 -16.18 -0.82 16.99
C ASN A 105 -16.45 0.66 16.63
N ALA A 106 -17.13 1.41 17.48
CA ALA A 106 -17.39 2.83 17.26
C ALA A 106 -16.09 3.65 17.28
N LEU A 107 -15.17 3.35 18.19
CA LEU A 107 -13.88 4.01 18.29
C LEU A 107 -13.03 3.73 17.04
N MET A 108 -12.96 2.47 16.59
CA MET A 108 -12.25 2.09 15.36
C MET A 108 -12.86 2.77 14.14
N ALA A 109 -14.18 2.81 14.02
CA ALA A 109 -14.86 3.51 12.93
C ALA A 109 -14.55 5.02 12.95
N CYS A 110 -14.55 5.63 14.13
CA CYS A 110 -14.18 7.04 14.31
C CYS A 110 -12.71 7.30 13.91
N ALA A 111 -11.78 6.45 14.35
CA ALA A 111 -10.36 6.54 13.99
C ALA A 111 -10.17 6.40 12.48
N ALA A 112 -10.83 5.44 11.84
CA ALA A 112 -10.80 5.27 10.39
C ALA A 112 -11.36 6.50 9.65
N PHE A 113 -12.49 7.06 10.13
CA PHE A 113 -13.07 8.28 9.57
C PHE A 113 -12.12 9.47 9.69
N VAL A 114 -11.50 9.68 10.85
CA VAL A 114 -10.51 10.74 11.08
C VAL A 114 -9.29 10.54 10.16
N GLY A 115 -8.81 9.30 10.03
CA GLY A 115 -7.70 8.97 9.11
C GLY A 115 -8.02 9.32 7.66
N VAL A 116 -9.21 8.96 7.17
CA VAL A 116 -9.67 9.29 5.81
C VAL A 116 -9.81 10.81 5.65
N ALA A 117 -10.42 11.49 6.61
CA ALA A 117 -10.57 12.95 6.60
C ALA A 117 -9.22 13.67 6.56
N LEU A 118 -8.24 13.20 7.36
CA LEU A 118 -6.88 13.72 7.37
C LEU A 118 -6.17 13.48 6.02
N ALA A 119 -6.32 12.31 5.43
CA ALA A 119 -5.74 12.00 4.12
C ALA A 119 -6.32 12.90 3.02
N LEU A 120 -7.64 13.11 3.00
CA LEU A 120 -8.30 14.03 2.05
C LEU A 120 -7.84 15.48 2.29
N PHE A 121 -7.70 15.88 3.54
CA PHE A 121 -7.19 17.20 3.88
C PHE A 121 -5.74 17.38 3.38
N LEU A 122 -4.83 16.48 3.73
CA LEU A 122 -3.41 16.60 3.37
C LEU A 122 -3.17 16.47 1.86
N PHE A 123 -3.82 15.53 1.18
CA PHE A 123 -3.47 15.18 -0.21
C PHE A 123 -4.43 15.76 -1.26
N THR A 124 -5.56 16.33 -0.85
CA THR A 124 -6.50 16.94 -1.80
C THR A 124 -6.77 18.40 -1.47
N PHE A 125 -7.17 18.71 -0.24
CA PHE A 125 -7.54 20.08 0.14
C PHE A 125 -6.30 20.98 0.26
N LEU A 126 -5.30 20.61 1.05
CA LEU A 126 -4.13 21.43 1.36
C LEU A 126 -3.32 21.86 0.13
N PRO A 127 -2.95 20.97 -0.83
CA PRO A 127 -2.28 21.39 -2.05
C PRO A 127 -3.11 22.38 -2.89
N THR A 128 -4.43 22.12 -2.98
CA THR A 128 -5.35 23.00 -3.71
C THR A 128 -5.48 24.38 -3.06
N PHE A 129 -5.59 24.40 -1.74
CA PHE A 129 -5.67 25.62 -0.94
C PHE A 129 -4.38 26.47 -1.05
N LEU A 130 -3.22 25.84 -0.87
CA LEU A 130 -1.91 26.52 -0.98
C LEU A 130 -1.70 27.06 -2.39
N THR A 131 -2.05 26.29 -3.41
CA THR A 131 -1.99 26.78 -4.80
C THR A 131 -2.92 27.98 -4.99
N GLY A 132 -4.14 27.92 -4.44
CA GLY A 132 -5.09 29.04 -4.49
C GLY A 132 -4.55 30.29 -3.79
N LEU A 133 -3.81 30.14 -2.70
CA LEU A 133 -3.17 31.25 -1.98
C LEU A 133 -2.05 31.90 -2.81
N VAL A 134 -1.18 31.09 -3.42
CA VAL A 134 -0.11 31.58 -4.32
C VAL A 134 -0.72 32.33 -5.50
N MET A 135 -1.84 31.84 -6.04
CA MET A 135 -2.54 32.46 -7.17
C MET A 135 -3.12 33.84 -6.87
N ARG A 136 -3.35 34.18 -5.60
CA ARG A 136 -3.77 35.55 -5.21
C ARG A 136 -2.62 36.55 -5.32
N ALA A 137 -1.38 36.06 -5.07
CA ALA A 137 -0.18 36.90 -5.14
C ALA A 137 0.40 36.97 -6.57
N VAL A 138 0.39 35.83 -7.28
CA VAL A 138 0.97 35.70 -8.63
C VAL A 138 -0.04 34.97 -9.53
N PRO A 139 -0.71 35.69 -10.46
CA PRO A 139 -1.66 35.06 -11.37
C PRO A 139 -0.93 34.18 -12.39
N LEU A 140 -0.89 32.88 -12.13
CA LEU A 140 -0.28 31.88 -13.01
C LEU A 140 -1.28 31.39 -14.08
N GLY A 141 -0.79 31.11 -15.27
CA GLY A 141 -1.56 30.42 -16.29
C GLY A 141 -1.97 28.99 -15.86
N ARG A 142 -2.77 28.32 -16.69
CA ARG A 142 -3.36 27.01 -16.38
C ARG A 142 -2.28 25.95 -16.04
N TRP A 143 -1.30 25.75 -16.88
CA TRP A 143 -0.29 24.72 -16.72
C TRP A 143 0.64 24.93 -15.51
N PRO A 144 1.26 26.11 -15.30
CA PRO A 144 2.06 26.36 -14.11
C PRO A 144 1.27 26.13 -12.81
N ARG A 145 0.00 26.49 -12.79
CA ARG A 145 -0.91 26.26 -11.65
C ARG A 145 -1.07 24.78 -11.32
N VAL A 146 -1.36 23.97 -12.34
CA VAL A 146 -1.56 22.53 -12.17
C VAL A 146 -0.26 21.82 -11.76
N ILE A 147 0.85 22.23 -12.36
CA ILE A 147 2.18 21.71 -11.98
C ILE A 147 2.51 22.08 -10.53
N LEU A 148 2.29 23.32 -10.12
CA LEU A 148 2.51 23.75 -8.75
C LEU A 148 1.68 22.93 -7.76
N GLU A 149 0.40 22.70 -8.06
CA GLU A 149 -0.47 21.88 -7.23
C GLU A 149 0.03 20.43 -7.13
N GLY A 150 0.50 19.86 -8.26
CA GLY A 150 1.08 18.52 -8.29
C GLY A 150 2.39 18.41 -7.51
N VAL A 151 3.27 19.42 -7.64
CA VAL A 151 4.52 19.49 -6.87
C VAL A 151 4.24 19.61 -5.37
N LEU A 152 3.32 20.48 -4.96
CA LEU A 152 2.93 20.62 -3.55
C LEU A 152 2.38 19.30 -3.00
N LYS A 153 1.51 18.62 -3.75
CA LYS A 153 0.99 17.29 -3.36
C LYS A 153 2.12 16.27 -3.20
N MET A 154 3.07 16.24 -4.14
CA MET A 154 4.23 15.34 -4.07
C MET A 154 5.10 15.63 -2.85
N VAL A 155 5.41 16.90 -2.58
CA VAL A 155 6.23 17.30 -1.42
C VAL A 155 5.52 16.93 -0.11
N ILE A 156 4.22 17.21 0.00
CA ILE A 156 3.43 16.84 1.19
C ILE A 156 3.41 15.32 1.37
N PHE A 157 3.22 14.57 0.29
CA PHE A 157 3.20 13.10 0.34
C PHE A 157 4.56 12.52 0.75
N LEU A 158 5.66 12.97 0.14
CA LEU A 158 7.01 12.52 0.51
C LEU A 158 7.37 12.91 1.94
N GLY A 159 6.99 14.12 2.37
CA GLY A 159 7.19 14.57 3.75
C GLY A 159 6.41 13.71 4.75
N TYR A 160 5.15 13.40 4.46
CA TYR A 160 4.34 12.49 5.26
C TYR A 160 4.99 11.10 5.34
N MET A 161 5.39 10.51 4.21
CA MET A 161 6.06 9.20 4.20
C MET A 161 7.36 9.22 4.98
N PHE A 162 8.16 10.28 4.85
CA PHE A 162 9.38 10.44 5.64
C PHE A 162 9.09 10.48 7.15
N LEU A 163 8.04 11.17 7.58
CA LEU A 163 7.63 11.17 9.00
C LEU A 163 7.20 9.78 9.46
N CYS A 164 6.45 9.05 8.63
CA CYS A 164 6.07 7.67 8.93
C CYS A 164 7.29 6.76 9.16
N THR A 165 8.39 6.93 8.39
CA THR A 165 9.59 6.11 8.58
C THR A 165 10.31 6.37 9.91
N ARG A 166 9.98 7.46 10.62
CA ARG A 166 10.56 7.79 11.93
C ARG A 166 9.81 7.16 13.11
N MET A 167 8.62 6.63 12.86
CA MET A 167 7.86 5.88 13.86
C MET A 167 8.37 4.44 13.89
N LYS A 168 8.74 3.92 15.06
CA LYS A 168 9.36 2.59 15.21
C LYS A 168 8.47 1.47 14.69
N GLU A 169 7.18 1.54 14.99
CA GLU A 169 6.19 0.55 14.60
C GLU A 169 6.04 0.49 13.07
N LEU A 170 5.95 1.66 12.41
CA LEU A 170 5.85 1.74 10.95
C LEU A 170 7.17 1.37 10.26
N HIS A 171 8.31 1.72 10.86
CA HIS A 171 9.61 1.31 10.35
C HIS A 171 9.70 -0.22 10.28
N ARG A 172 9.25 -0.90 11.33
CA ARG A 172 9.22 -2.35 11.40
C ARG A 172 8.29 -2.98 10.34
N VAL A 173 7.12 -2.38 10.08
CA VAL A 173 6.26 -2.78 8.95
C VAL A 173 6.98 -2.62 7.60
N PHE A 174 7.80 -1.60 7.44
CA PHE A 174 8.60 -1.41 6.21
C PHE A 174 9.77 -2.41 6.07
N GLU A 175 10.29 -2.95 7.17
CA GLU A 175 11.22 -4.09 7.16
C GLU A 175 10.52 -5.37 6.71
N TYR A 176 9.32 -5.66 7.23
CA TYR A 176 8.47 -6.77 6.73
C TYR A 176 8.14 -6.62 5.23
N HIS A 177 7.92 -5.39 4.75
CA HIS A 177 7.75 -5.12 3.32
C HIS A 177 9.01 -5.44 2.51
N GLY A 178 10.19 -5.18 3.08
CA GLY A 178 11.46 -5.63 2.51
C GLY A 178 11.56 -7.15 2.44
N ALA A 179 11.14 -7.87 3.49
CA ALA A 179 11.11 -9.33 3.52
C ALA A 179 10.18 -9.92 2.45
N GLU A 180 8.99 -9.33 2.27
CA GLU A 180 8.05 -9.68 1.18
C GLU A 180 8.73 -9.59 -0.18
N HIS A 181 9.32 -8.44 -0.50
CA HIS A 181 9.97 -8.21 -1.79
C HIS A 181 11.13 -9.17 -2.06
N LYS A 182 12.02 -9.37 -1.07
CA LYS A 182 13.13 -10.29 -1.18
C LYS A 182 12.67 -11.73 -1.41
N THR A 183 11.59 -12.14 -0.74
CA THR A 183 11.03 -13.49 -0.87
C THR A 183 10.43 -13.70 -2.26
N ILE A 184 9.68 -12.72 -2.79
CA ILE A 184 9.16 -12.76 -4.15
C ILE A 184 10.29 -12.79 -5.17
N ALA A 185 11.34 -11.96 -5.00
CA ALA A 185 12.50 -11.93 -5.88
C ALA A 185 13.26 -13.27 -5.89
N CYS A 186 13.40 -13.94 -4.73
CA CYS A 186 13.99 -15.26 -4.61
C CYS A 186 13.18 -16.32 -5.39
N TYR A 187 11.87 -16.30 -5.26
CA TYR A 187 10.97 -17.18 -6.00
C TYR A 187 11.05 -16.94 -7.52
N GLU A 188 11.07 -15.69 -7.97
CA GLU A 188 11.21 -15.33 -9.38
C GLU A 188 12.56 -15.75 -9.96
N ALA A 189 13.62 -15.72 -9.15
CA ALA A 189 14.94 -16.21 -9.52
C ALA A 189 15.02 -17.76 -9.60
N GLY A 190 13.96 -18.48 -9.20
CA GLY A 190 13.94 -19.95 -9.18
C GLY A 190 14.85 -20.56 -8.12
N LEU A 191 15.19 -19.79 -7.09
CA LEU A 191 16.05 -20.26 -5.99
C LEU A 191 15.21 -20.89 -4.87
N PRO A 192 15.77 -21.86 -4.12
CA PRO A 192 15.13 -22.38 -2.92
C PRO A 192 14.83 -21.25 -1.92
N LEU A 193 13.62 -21.26 -1.35
CA LEU A 193 13.18 -20.28 -0.37
C LEU A 193 13.81 -20.55 1.00
N THR A 194 15.07 -20.19 1.14
CA THR A 194 15.83 -20.26 2.38
C THR A 194 16.20 -18.85 2.83
N VAL A 195 16.37 -18.65 4.14
CA VAL A 195 16.77 -17.36 4.71
C VAL A 195 18.03 -16.82 4.01
N GLU A 196 19.01 -17.69 3.76
CA GLU A 196 20.27 -17.30 3.11
C GLU A 196 20.07 -16.79 1.67
N ASN A 197 19.28 -17.48 0.86
CA ASN A 197 19.00 -17.09 -0.52
C ASN A 197 18.16 -15.81 -0.59
N ILE A 198 17.18 -15.67 0.28
CA ILE A 198 16.29 -14.51 0.36
C ILE A 198 17.07 -13.27 0.82
N ARG A 199 17.95 -13.40 1.82
CA ARG A 199 18.78 -12.30 2.32
C ARG A 199 19.62 -11.66 1.22
N ARG A 200 20.06 -12.42 0.22
CA ARG A 200 20.87 -11.94 -0.92
C ARG A 200 20.07 -11.21 -1.99
N GLN A 201 18.74 -11.29 -1.95
CA GLN A 201 17.88 -10.63 -2.94
C GLN A 201 17.74 -9.13 -2.67
N SER A 202 17.31 -8.39 -3.70
CA SER A 202 16.97 -6.97 -3.58
C SER A 202 15.62 -6.79 -2.89
N HIS A 203 15.51 -5.82 -2.00
CA HIS A 203 14.23 -5.39 -1.45
C HIS A 203 13.46 -4.42 -2.37
N PHE A 204 14.01 -4.06 -3.53
CA PHE A 204 13.31 -3.27 -4.55
C PHE A 204 12.60 -4.17 -5.55
N HIS A 205 11.29 -3.94 -5.72
CA HIS A 205 10.47 -4.73 -6.62
C HIS A 205 9.59 -3.85 -7.51
N PRO A 206 9.65 -4.00 -8.87
CA PRO A 206 9.00 -3.07 -9.80
C PRO A 206 7.46 -3.15 -9.80
N ARG A 207 6.87 -4.23 -9.29
CA ARG A 207 5.41 -4.45 -9.27
C ARG A 207 4.77 -4.22 -7.90
N CYS A 208 5.44 -3.45 -7.04
CA CYS A 208 4.94 -3.13 -5.71
C CYS A 208 3.76 -2.15 -5.74
N GLY A 209 2.81 -2.35 -4.85
CA GLY A 209 1.64 -1.48 -4.67
C GLY A 209 2.00 -0.03 -4.28
N THR A 210 3.16 0.21 -3.64
CA THR A 210 3.61 1.57 -3.33
C THR A 210 3.92 2.40 -4.59
N SER A 211 4.34 1.73 -5.68
CA SER A 211 4.50 2.37 -6.99
C SER A 211 3.19 2.94 -7.54
N PHE A 212 2.06 2.32 -7.19
CA PHE A 212 0.73 2.81 -7.56
C PHE A 212 0.44 4.19 -6.97
N MET A 213 0.83 4.47 -5.73
CA MET A 213 0.58 5.77 -5.08
C MET A 213 1.27 6.92 -5.82
N ILE A 214 2.54 6.75 -6.19
CA ILE A 214 3.28 7.76 -6.98
C ILE A 214 2.65 7.93 -8.36
N LEU A 215 2.28 6.84 -9.00
CA LEU A 215 1.66 6.88 -10.32
C LEU A 215 0.31 7.63 -10.29
N VAL A 216 -0.51 7.40 -9.27
CA VAL A 216 -1.77 8.15 -9.03
C VAL A 216 -1.50 9.64 -8.91
N ILE A 217 -0.45 10.05 -8.18
CA ILE A 217 -0.10 11.47 -8.04
C ILE A 217 0.30 12.06 -9.39
N ILE A 218 1.17 11.38 -10.15
CA ILE A 218 1.63 11.86 -11.46
C ILE A 218 0.44 11.97 -12.45
N ILE A 219 -0.38 10.93 -12.56
CA ILE A 219 -1.53 10.93 -13.46
C ILE A 219 -2.55 11.99 -13.05
N SER A 220 -2.72 12.25 -11.74
CA SER A 220 -3.63 13.27 -11.24
C SER A 220 -3.28 14.67 -11.75
N ILE A 221 -2.00 14.97 -12.01
CA ILE A 221 -1.58 16.27 -12.57
C ILE A 221 -2.22 16.48 -13.95
N PHE A 222 -2.13 15.48 -14.82
CA PHE A 222 -2.68 15.56 -16.16
C PHE A 222 -4.21 15.49 -16.16
N LEU A 223 -4.78 14.56 -15.39
CA LEU A 223 -6.23 14.38 -15.35
C LEU A 223 -6.94 15.59 -14.76
N TYR A 224 -6.40 16.20 -13.70
CA TYR A 224 -7.01 17.37 -13.07
C TYR A 224 -6.69 18.69 -13.78
N ALA A 225 -5.80 18.67 -14.79
CA ALA A 225 -5.56 19.82 -15.64
C ALA A 225 -6.79 20.25 -16.44
N VAL A 226 -7.70 19.33 -16.77
CA VAL A 226 -8.93 19.64 -17.51
C VAL A 226 -10.01 20.28 -16.63
N LEU A 227 -9.89 20.19 -15.30
CA LEU A 227 -10.91 20.71 -14.39
C LEU A 227 -10.92 22.25 -14.34
N PRO A 228 -12.11 22.87 -14.29
CA PRO A 228 -12.21 24.32 -14.13
C PRO A 228 -11.70 24.74 -12.77
N TRP A 229 -11.16 25.96 -12.72
CA TRP A 229 -10.71 26.58 -11.48
C TRP A 229 -11.73 27.65 -11.04
N THR A 230 -12.78 27.22 -10.36
CA THR A 230 -13.84 28.11 -9.87
C THR A 230 -13.54 28.59 -8.45
N SER A 231 -13.72 27.72 -7.46
CA SER A 231 -13.35 27.94 -6.07
C SER A 231 -12.57 26.72 -5.54
N THR A 232 -11.83 26.88 -4.44
CA THR A 232 -11.10 25.77 -3.80
C THR A 232 -12.03 24.62 -3.44
N ALA A 233 -13.17 24.91 -2.81
CA ALA A 233 -14.15 23.90 -2.41
C ALA A 233 -14.69 23.13 -3.61
N MET A 234 -15.14 23.85 -4.66
CA MET A 234 -15.69 23.21 -5.86
C MET A 234 -14.66 22.39 -6.62
N ARG A 235 -13.40 22.85 -6.65
CA ARG A 235 -12.30 22.09 -7.24
C ARG A 235 -12.02 20.79 -6.49
N VAL A 236 -12.11 20.79 -5.15
CA VAL A 236 -12.01 19.57 -4.33
C VAL A 236 -13.15 18.60 -4.69
N VAL A 237 -14.38 19.09 -4.79
CA VAL A 237 -15.53 18.25 -5.21
C VAL A 237 -15.30 17.62 -6.57
N TYR A 238 -14.86 18.38 -7.57
CA TYR A 238 -14.56 17.83 -8.91
C TYR A 238 -13.47 16.74 -8.86
N LYS A 239 -12.43 16.92 -8.05
CA LYS A 239 -11.37 15.91 -7.88
C LYS A 239 -11.90 14.64 -7.24
N LEU A 240 -12.77 14.76 -6.24
CA LEU A 240 -13.39 13.60 -5.59
C LEU A 240 -14.29 12.84 -6.58
N CYS A 241 -15.07 13.55 -7.40
CA CYS A 241 -15.89 12.92 -8.44
C CYS A 241 -15.04 12.21 -9.51
N MET A 242 -13.84 12.74 -9.84
CA MET A 242 -12.94 12.14 -10.81
C MET A 242 -12.00 11.07 -10.20
N PHE A 243 -11.98 10.92 -8.88
CA PHE A 243 -11.09 10.00 -8.21
C PHE A 243 -11.24 8.53 -8.66
N PRO A 244 -12.46 7.98 -8.85
CA PRO A 244 -12.60 6.63 -9.38
C PRO A 244 -11.97 6.45 -10.77
N LEU A 245 -12.14 7.43 -11.65
CA LEU A 245 -11.52 7.41 -12.97
C LEU A 245 -9.98 7.45 -12.88
N LEU A 246 -9.43 8.29 -11.99
CA LEU A 246 -8.00 8.38 -11.73
C LEU A 246 -7.43 7.03 -11.28
N VAL A 247 -8.11 6.37 -10.32
CA VAL A 247 -7.72 5.05 -9.82
C VAL A 247 -7.75 4.01 -10.94
N GLY A 248 -8.83 3.98 -11.73
CA GLY A 248 -8.99 3.06 -12.84
C GLY A 248 -7.87 3.21 -13.87
N ILE A 249 -7.57 4.42 -14.31
CA ILE A 249 -6.49 4.71 -15.29
C ILE A 249 -5.13 4.30 -14.71
N SER A 250 -4.85 4.68 -13.46
CA SER A 250 -3.57 4.37 -12.80
C SER A 250 -3.35 2.87 -12.67
N TYR A 251 -4.41 2.11 -12.33
CA TYR A 251 -4.38 0.66 -12.24
C TYR A 251 -4.06 0.01 -13.60
N GLU A 252 -4.69 0.46 -14.68
CA GLU A 252 -4.44 -0.09 -16.03
C GLU A 252 -3.01 0.18 -16.49
N ILE A 253 -2.48 1.38 -16.21
CA ILE A 253 -1.10 1.74 -16.55
C ILE A 253 -0.12 0.89 -15.74
N LEU A 254 -0.34 0.72 -14.43
CA LEU A 254 0.52 -0.12 -13.59
C LEU A 254 0.50 -1.58 -14.07
N LYS A 255 -0.69 -2.10 -14.38
CA LYS A 255 -0.86 -3.46 -14.88
C LYS A 255 -0.17 -3.68 -16.22
N TRP A 256 -0.25 -2.70 -17.12
CA TRP A 256 0.49 -2.72 -18.38
C TRP A 256 2.01 -2.65 -18.15
N ALA A 257 2.48 -1.75 -17.29
CA ALA A 257 3.90 -1.60 -16.98
C ALA A 257 4.49 -2.89 -16.36
N GLY A 258 3.75 -3.56 -15.47
CA GLY A 258 4.16 -4.83 -14.87
C GLY A 258 4.34 -5.98 -15.86
N ARG A 259 3.64 -5.93 -17.01
CA ARG A 259 3.69 -6.95 -18.08
C ARG A 259 4.66 -6.66 -19.20
N SER A 260 5.14 -5.41 -19.28
CA SER A 260 5.92 -4.91 -20.41
C SER A 260 7.39 -4.75 -20.05
N ASP A 261 8.28 -5.17 -20.97
CA ASP A 261 9.74 -4.96 -20.87
C ASP A 261 10.19 -3.69 -21.63
N SER A 262 9.22 -2.89 -22.11
CA SER A 262 9.51 -1.69 -22.88
C SER A 262 10.26 -0.62 -22.06
N ALA A 263 11.02 0.24 -22.77
CA ALA A 263 11.65 1.40 -22.13
C ALA A 263 10.63 2.31 -21.42
N ALA A 264 9.44 2.47 -22.00
CA ALA A 264 8.35 3.25 -21.40
C ALA A 264 7.86 2.65 -20.07
N ALA A 265 7.69 1.32 -19.99
CA ALA A 265 7.31 0.65 -18.74
C ALA A 265 8.38 0.85 -17.66
N ARG A 266 9.66 0.74 -18.02
CA ARG A 266 10.78 1.01 -17.09
C ARG A 266 10.77 2.44 -16.58
N ILE A 267 10.57 3.44 -17.44
CA ILE A 267 10.51 4.86 -17.04
C ILE A 267 9.32 5.10 -16.09
N ILE A 268 8.15 4.54 -16.39
CA ILE A 268 6.95 4.69 -15.56
C ILE A 268 7.12 4.04 -14.18
N SER A 269 7.87 2.94 -14.09
CA SER A 269 8.12 2.25 -12.83
C SER A 269 9.21 2.92 -11.97
N GLN A 270 10.10 3.73 -12.54
CA GLN A 270 11.24 4.34 -11.81
C GLN A 270 10.81 5.20 -10.60
N PRO A 271 9.82 6.10 -10.69
CA PRO A 271 9.39 6.88 -9.52
C PRO A 271 8.90 6.00 -8.37
N GLY A 272 8.24 4.88 -8.69
CA GLY A 272 7.83 3.89 -7.71
C GLY A 272 9.01 3.20 -7.02
N LEU A 273 10.03 2.80 -7.78
CA LEU A 273 11.26 2.22 -7.22
C LEU A 273 12.02 3.21 -6.33
N TRP A 274 12.02 4.50 -6.66
CA TRP A 274 12.61 5.52 -5.78
C TRP A 274 11.83 5.65 -4.47
N MET A 275 10.51 5.56 -4.52
CA MET A 275 9.66 5.59 -3.33
C MET A 275 9.94 4.44 -2.38
N GLN A 276 10.31 3.27 -2.88
CA GLN A 276 10.64 2.11 -2.06
C GLN A 276 11.84 2.35 -1.14
N ARG A 277 12.73 3.31 -1.44
CA ARG A 277 13.78 3.74 -0.51
C ARG A 277 13.25 4.31 0.81
N LEU A 278 11.99 4.72 0.84
CA LEU A 278 11.30 5.19 2.04
C LEU A 278 10.32 4.14 2.61
N THR A 279 9.93 3.15 1.83
CA THR A 279 8.86 2.21 2.20
C THR A 279 9.29 0.77 2.29
N THR A 280 10.59 0.47 2.06
CA THR A 280 11.16 -0.87 2.24
C THR A 280 12.54 -0.75 2.87
N PHE A 281 12.76 -1.54 3.93
CA PHE A 281 14.06 -1.60 4.62
C PHE A 281 14.58 -3.04 4.64
N GLU A 282 15.84 -3.21 5.05
CA GLU A 282 16.45 -4.53 5.18
C GLU A 282 15.81 -5.29 6.35
N PRO A 283 15.19 -6.45 6.10
CA PRO A 283 14.61 -7.27 7.15
C PRO A 283 15.68 -8.06 7.92
N ASP A 284 15.38 -8.39 9.15
CA ASP A 284 16.12 -9.41 9.89
C ASP A 284 15.70 -10.84 9.46
N ASP A 285 16.43 -11.84 9.93
CA ASP A 285 16.19 -13.25 9.57
C ASP A 285 14.83 -13.74 10.08
N SER A 286 14.38 -13.25 11.23
CA SER A 286 13.10 -13.63 11.80
C SER A 286 11.93 -13.16 10.94
N MET A 287 12.05 -11.99 10.31
CA MET A 287 11.06 -11.47 9.36
C MET A 287 11.06 -12.27 8.05
N ILE A 288 12.23 -12.71 7.59
CA ILE A 288 12.35 -13.58 6.42
C ILE A 288 11.67 -14.93 6.66
N GLU A 289 11.81 -15.50 7.88
CA GLU A 289 11.09 -16.73 8.26
C GLU A 289 9.56 -16.57 8.15
N VAL A 290 9.02 -15.45 8.62
CA VAL A 290 7.59 -15.14 8.48
C VAL A 290 7.19 -15.02 7.00
N ALA A 291 8.04 -14.38 6.18
CA ALA A 291 7.78 -14.27 4.74
C ALA A 291 7.78 -15.63 4.03
N ILE A 292 8.69 -16.54 4.40
CA ILE A 292 8.72 -17.93 3.91
C ILE A 292 7.43 -18.66 4.33
N ALA A 293 7.04 -18.55 5.60
CA ALA A 293 5.82 -19.17 6.11
C ALA A 293 4.57 -18.68 5.40
N ALA A 294 4.51 -17.37 5.08
CA ALA A 294 3.38 -16.77 4.36
C ALA A 294 3.33 -17.18 2.88
N VAL A 295 4.48 -17.23 2.19
CA VAL A 295 4.51 -17.47 0.74
C VAL A 295 4.33 -18.93 0.38
N THR A 296 4.92 -19.85 1.15
CA THR A 296 4.94 -21.29 0.83
C THR A 296 3.55 -21.89 0.56
N PRO A 297 2.51 -21.62 1.39
CA PRO A 297 1.17 -22.19 1.18
C PRO A 297 0.41 -21.61 -0.03
N VAL A 298 0.84 -20.47 -0.55
CA VAL A 298 0.13 -19.76 -1.64
C VAL A 298 0.76 -19.99 -3.01
N LEU A 299 1.92 -20.63 -3.04
CA LEU A 299 2.58 -21.01 -4.29
C LEU A 299 1.79 -22.13 -4.97
N PRO A 300 1.54 -22.05 -6.28
CA PRO A 300 0.92 -23.14 -7.02
C PRO A 300 1.91 -24.30 -7.22
N GLU A 301 1.39 -25.49 -7.46
CA GLU A 301 2.21 -26.67 -7.75
C GLU A 301 3.09 -26.50 -9.00
N LYS A 302 2.56 -25.78 -10.00
CA LYS A 302 3.32 -25.42 -11.19
C LYS A 302 3.62 -23.94 -11.19
N GLN A 303 4.88 -23.59 -11.31
CA GLN A 303 5.33 -22.20 -11.34
C GLN A 303 4.64 -21.37 -12.46
N GLU A 304 4.24 -22.03 -13.56
CA GLU A 304 3.53 -21.38 -14.68
C GLU A 304 2.16 -20.82 -14.28
N ASP A 305 1.47 -21.45 -13.34
CA ASP A 305 0.15 -21.02 -12.85
C ASP A 305 0.23 -19.74 -12.00
N ALA A 306 1.41 -19.41 -11.50
CA ALA A 306 1.69 -18.15 -10.82
C ALA A 306 2.13 -17.03 -11.78
N ARG A 307 2.10 -17.22 -13.09
CA ARG A 307 2.60 -16.21 -14.04
C ARG A 307 1.70 -14.98 -14.08
N TRP A 308 2.34 -13.82 -14.05
CA TRP A 308 1.67 -12.50 -14.10
C TRP A 308 0.92 -12.23 -15.42
#